data_5e8df790484eb71300d2bc1d2d139f7e
#
_entry.id   5e8df790484eb71300d2bc1d2d139f7e
#
_cell.length_a   1.000
_cell.length_b   1.000
_cell.length_c   1.000
_cell.angle_alpha   90.00
_cell.angle_beta   90.00
_cell.angle_gamma   90.00
#
_symmetry.space_group_name_H-M   'P 1'
#
loop_
_entity.id
_entity.type
_entity.pdbx_description
1 polymer ?
#
loop_
_entity_poly.entity_id
_entity_poly.type
_entity_poly.pdbx_seq_one_letter_code
_entity_poly.pdbx_strand_id
1 'polypeptide(L)'
;PPVLRNYVYSGNLDPTAKDSSLLMSDCFLIILDELSGQSRVELNQLKALITKDSILERRPYARNAETFVRRASFAATVNDSQILTDRTGSRRFLCFETLRIDYTSGIDHAAIYAQALGLYKQGFRYWFADKDITEINENNEPFQQTSPEEELFYTFFRKPVRFEHPQLLSSSEIIAKIAEKTRLPITPINVNNLGKMLKRAEFEYTIRRGTRLFSVIELTFDEVKSVQLGITSYENNNEQTPENQSDSTPQNPRDDTKSPDPSLPF
;
A
#
# COMPACT_ATOMS: atom_id res chain seq x y z
N PRO A 1 28.12 2.21 7.25
CA PRO A 1 29.56 2.37 7.55
C PRO A 1 29.85 3.73 8.17
N PRO A 2 30.83 3.85 9.07
CA PRO A 2 31.13 5.11 9.77
C PRO A 2 31.38 6.29 8.84
N VAL A 3 32.00 6.05 7.71
CA VAL A 3 32.34 7.08 6.69
C VAL A 3 31.10 7.77 6.10
N LEU A 4 29.97 7.07 6.05
CA LEU A 4 28.72 7.60 5.46
C LEU A 4 27.77 8.21 6.48
N ARG A 5 28.07 8.17 7.78
CA ARG A 5 27.18 8.69 8.82
C ARG A 5 26.85 10.16 8.65
N ASN A 6 27.80 10.97 8.21
CA ASN A 6 27.58 12.41 7.99
C ASN A 6 26.63 12.73 6.83
N TYR A 7 26.28 11.74 6.02
CA TYR A 7 25.37 11.85 4.89
C TYR A 7 24.04 11.14 5.13
N VAL A 8 23.74 10.78 6.40
CA VAL A 8 22.49 10.22 6.83
C VAL A 8 21.80 11.24 7.73
N TYR A 9 20.59 11.58 7.38
CA TYR A 9 19.69 12.35 8.24
C TYR A 9 18.68 11.40 8.88
N SER A 10 18.45 11.53 10.20
CA SER A 10 17.37 10.82 10.91
C SER A 10 16.61 11.82 11.72
N GLY A 11 15.30 11.84 11.59
CA GLY A 11 14.40 12.76 12.30
C GLY A 11 13.19 13.18 11.48
N ASN A 12 12.50 14.18 11.97
CA ASN A 12 11.33 14.72 11.29
C ASN A 12 11.74 15.66 10.15
N LEU A 13 11.05 15.54 9.03
CA LEU A 13 11.25 16.37 7.85
C LEU A 13 9.97 17.18 7.58
N ASP A 14 10.08 18.49 7.56
CA ASP A 14 9.01 19.34 7.04
C ASP A 14 9.14 19.42 5.51
N PRO A 15 8.21 18.80 4.74
CA PRO A 15 8.31 18.77 3.27
C PRO A 15 8.23 20.17 2.61
N THR A 16 7.82 21.20 3.37
CA THR A 16 7.66 22.58 2.87
C THR A 16 8.88 23.46 3.16
N ALA A 17 9.73 23.03 4.08
CA ALA A 17 10.92 23.78 4.47
C ALA A 17 12.02 23.72 3.39
N LYS A 18 12.70 24.83 3.17
CA LYS A 18 13.83 24.91 2.24
C LYS A 18 15.00 24.04 2.68
N ASP A 19 15.25 23.96 3.98
CA ASP A 19 16.31 23.13 4.55
C ASP A 19 16.08 21.65 4.26
N SER A 20 14.82 21.19 4.30
CA SER A 20 14.44 19.83 3.89
C SER A 20 14.76 19.54 2.43
N SER A 21 14.54 20.53 1.56
CA SER A 21 14.92 20.42 0.14
C SER A 21 16.44 20.28 -0.03
N LEU A 22 17.22 21.01 0.72
CA LEU A 22 18.70 20.95 0.63
C LEU A 22 19.24 19.61 1.16
N LEU A 23 18.64 19.05 2.22
CA LEU A 23 19.00 17.73 2.74
C LEU A 23 18.97 16.65 1.67
N MET A 24 18.04 16.74 0.70
CA MET A 24 17.97 15.76 -0.40
C MET A 24 19.20 15.76 -1.32
N SER A 25 19.96 16.86 -1.38
CA SER A 25 21.22 16.92 -2.14
C SER A 25 22.44 16.58 -1.29
N ASP A 26 22.37 16.86 0.00
CA ASP A 26 23.50 16.74 0.91
C ASP A 26 23.58 15.34 1.55
N CYS A 27 22.46 14.66 1.71
CA CYS A 27 22.37 13.30 2.24
C CYS A 27 22.22 12.26 1.12
N PHE A 28 22.64 11.02 1.40
CA PHE A 28 22.31 9.87 0.55
C PHE A 28 21.12 9.06 1.12
N LEU A 29 20.84 9.18 2.42
CA LEU A 29 19.72 8.53 3.09
C LEU A 29 19.08 9.48 4.08
N ILE A 30 17.76 9.58 4.00
CA ILE A 30 16.91 10.30 4.93
C ILE A 30 15.98 9.28 5.59
N ILE A 31 16.09 9.16 6.92
CA ILE A 31 15.27 8.25 7.73
C ILE A 31 14.25 9.11 8.46
N LEU A 32 12.97 8.84 8.18
CA LEU A 32 11.84 9.51 8.83
C LEU A 32 11.33 8.60 9.95
N ASP A 33 11.55 9.02 11.17
CA ASP A 33 11.07 8.28 12.33
C ASP A 33 9.59 8.61 12.56
N GLU A 34 8.79 7.58 12.82
CA GLU A 34 7.37 7.70 13.14
C GLU A 34 6.55 8.54 12.13
N LEU A 35 6.54 8.09 10.87
CA LEU A 35 5.72 8.73 9.83
C LEU A 35 4.20 8.67 10.15
N SER A 36 3.80 7.83 11.12
CA SER A 36 2.45 7.75 11.66
C SER A 36 2.09 9.05 12.38
N GLY A 37 0.95 9.63 12.03
CA GLY A 37 0.47 10.92 12.60
C GLY A 37 0.63 12.10 11.65
N GLN A 38 1.26 11.95 10.51
CA GLN A 38 1.27 12.98 9.48
C GLN A 38 -0.12 13.12 8.84
N SER A 39 -0.53 14.36 8.62
CA SER A 39 -1.77 14.64 7.91
C SER A 39 -1.68 14.16 6.45
N ARG A 40 -2.83 13.93 5.82
CA ARG A 40 -2.92 13.60 4.39
C ARG A 40 -2.22 14.64 3.50
N VAL A 41 -2.20 15.90 3.93
CA VAL A 41 -1.54 17.00 3.20
C VAL A 41 -0.03 16.82 3.25
N GLU A 42 0.54 16.57 4.41
CA GLU A 42 1.98 16.34 4.61
C GLU A 42 2.47 15.11 3.84
N LEU A 43 1.71 14.00 3.86
CA LEU A 43 2.03 12.82 3.07
C LEU A 43 2.02 13.12 1.56
N ASN A 44 1.10 13.94 1.06
CA ASN A 44 1.09 14.34 -0.35
C ASN A 44 2.27 15.25 -0.69
N GLN A 45 2.66 16.13 0.21
CA GLN A 45 3.85 16.98 0.05
C GLN A 45 5.13 16.14 0.06
N LEU A 46 5.21 15.15 0.96
CA LEU A 46 6.31 14.18 0.98
C LEU A 46 6.38 13.38 -0.33
N LYS A 47 5.24 12.89 -0.84
CA LYS A 47 5.18 12.22 -2.16
C LYS A 47 5.71 13.12 -3.28
N ALA A 48 5.39 14.39 -3.26
CA ALA A 48 5.91 15.35 -4.23
C ALA A 48 7.42 15.56 -4.07
N LEU A 49 7.90 15.63 -2.83
CA LEU A 49 9.30 15.83 -2.50
C LEU A 49 10.16 14.63 -2.97
N ILE A 50 9.76 13.40 -2.65
CA ILE A 50 10.51 12.18 -3.00
C ILE A 50 10.54 11.89 -4.51
N THR A 51 9.70 12.55 -5.31
CA THR A 51 9.68 12.40 -6.78
C THR A 51 10.46 13.48 -7.53
N LYS A 52 11.00 14.48 -6.83
CA LYS A 52 11.82 15.50 -7.48
C LYS A 52 13.18 14.93 -7.89
N ASP A 53 13.58 15.14 -9.12
CA ASP A 53 14.92 14.78 -9.62
C ASP A 53 15.98 15.84 -9.28
N SER A 54 15.55 17.09 -9.21
CA SER A 54 16.38 18.24 -8.91
C SER A 54 15.66 19.26 -8.05
N ILE A 55 16.41 20.09 -7.38
CA ILE A 55 15.94 21.08 -6.43
C ILE A 55 16.55 22.42 -6.84
N LEU A 56 15.72 23.43 -7.10
CA LEU A 56 16.14 24.81 -7.32
C LEU A 56 15.98 25.57 -6.02
N GLU A 57 17.04 25.77 -5.29
CA GLU A 57 17.02 26.48 -4.00
C GLU A 57 18.22 27.41 -3.83
N ARG A 58 18.04 28.41 -2.98
CA ARG A 58 19.11 29.31 -2.59
C ARG A 58 19.66 28.89 -1.22
N ARG A 59 20.92 28.47 -1.16
CA ARG A 59 21.60 28.21 0.11
C ARG A 59 21.62 29.45 1.01
N PRO A 60 21.66 29.29 2.32
CA PRO A 60 21.84 30.40 3.25
C PRO A 60 23.05 31.27 2.83
N TYR A 61 22.84 32.58 2.84
CA TYR A 61 23.86 33.59 2.44
C TYR A 61 24.30 33.58 0.98
N ALA A 62 23.82 32.68 0.12
CA ALA A 62 24.07 32.72 -1.31
C ALA A 62 23.32 33.88 -1.99
N ARG A 63 23.87 34.44 -3.05
CA ARG A 63 23.21 35.52 -3.80
C ARG A 63 22.12 34.99 -4.74
N ASN A 64 22.38 33.84 -5.38
CA ASN A 64 21.53 33.27 -6.41
C ASN A 64 20.99 31.89 -5.98
N ALA A 65 19.85 31.49 -6.55
CA ALA A 65 19.39 30.12 -6.49
C ALA A 65 20.22 29.25 -7.43
N GLU A 66 20.49 28.02 -7.00
CA GLU A 66 21.25 27.00 -7.74
C GLU A 66 20.43 25.72 -7.85
N THR A 67 20.67 24.95 -8.90
CA THR A 67 20.01 23.65 -9.09
C THR A 67 20.90 22.57 -8.52
N PHE A 68 20.35 21.82 -7.56
CA PHE A 68 21.00 20.68 -6.92
C PHE A 68 20.37 19.38 -7.42
N VAL A 69 21.17 18.37 -7.68
CA VAL A 69 20.68 17.04 -8.02
C VAL A 69 20.28 16.32 -6.72
N ARG A 70 19.11 15.69 -6.71
CA ARG A 70 18.71 14.84 -5.59
C ARG A 70 19.57 13.59 -5.53
N ARG A 71 20.12 13.30 -4.35
CA ARG A 71 20.94 12.11 -4.06
C ARG A 71 20.30 11.20 -3.02
N ALA A 72 19.40 11.76 -2.19
CA ALA A 72 18.82 11.03 -1.08
C ALA A 72 17.82 9.96 -1.52
N SER A 73 17.96 8.77 -0.94
CA SER A 73 16.90 7.79 -0.79
C SER A 73 16.18 8.01 0.55
N PHE A 74 14.94 7.52 0.64
CA PHE A 74 14.14 7.67 1.85
C PHE A 74 13.85 6.30 2.47
N ALA A 75 13.89 6.25 3.80
CA ALA A 75 13.35 5.16 4.60
C ALA A 75 12.45 5.77 5.67
N ALA A 76 11.41 5.06 6.08
CA ALA A 76 10.53 5.51 7.14
C ALA A 76 10.11 4.34 8.02
N THR A 77 9.86 4.62 9.30
CA THR A 77 9.26 3.68 10.23
C THR A 77 7.86 4.13 10.60
N VAL A 78 6.98 3.16 10.78
CA VAL A 78 5.58 3.39 11.16
C VAL A 78 5.15 2.33 12.16
N ASN A 79 4.27 2.71 13.07
CA ASN A 79 3.67 1.80 14.05
C ASN A 79 2.29 1.32 13.61
N ASP A 80 1.67 2.02 12.64
CA ASP A 80 0.38 1.66 12.08
C ASP A 80 0.57 0.90 10.77
N SER A 81 -0.08 -0.25 10.63
CA SER A 81 -0.07 -1.03 9.40
C SER A 81 -0.79 -0.31 8.26
N GLN A 82 -1.82 0.49 8.54
CA GLN A 82 -2.63 1.18 7.52
C GLN A 82 -2.17 2.62 7.28
N ILE A 83 -0.99 2.80 6.72
CA ILE A 83 -0.41 4.12 6.49
C ILE A 83 -0.78 4.74 5.14
N LEU A 84 -1.08 3.94 4.13
CA LEU A 84 -1.28 4.43 2.78
C LEU A 84 -2.72 4.92 2.57
N THR A 85 -2.91 6.23 2.53
CA THR A 85 -4.22 6.87 2.35
C THR A 85 -4.66 7.00 0.89
N ASP A 86 -3.75 6.79 -0.07
CA ASP A 86 -3.99 7.00 -1.49
C ASP A 86 -3.38 5.86 -2.31
N ARG A 87 -4.24 5.04 -2.89
CA ARG A 87 -3.81 3.87 -3.69
C ARG A 87 -3.07 4.27 -4.98
N THR A 88 -3.39 5.40 -5.58
CA THR A 88 -2.74 5.84 -6.83
C THR A 88 -1.31 6.33 -6.61
N GLY A 89 -1.03 6.85 -5.42
CA GLY A 89 0.28 7.34 -5.01
C GLY A 89 1.16 6.31 -4.31
N SER A 90 0.63 5.14 -3.96
CA SER A 90 1.30 4.11 -3.17
C SER A 90 2.52 3.49 -3.87
N ARG A 91 2.56 3.46 -5.18
CA ARG A 91 3.71 2.98 -5.99
C ARG A 91 5.05 3.65 -5.68
N ARG A 92 5.04 4.77 -4.92
CA ARG A 92 6.24 5.47 -4.46
C ARG A 92 6.81 4.90 -3.17
N PHE A 93 6.06 4.04 -2.50
CA PHE A 93 6.44 3.40 -1.25
C PHE A 93 6.60 1.91 -1.48
N LEU A 94 7.66 1.35 -0.94
CA LEU A 94 7.84 -0.08 -0.85
C LEU A 94 7.62 -0.45 0.62
N CYS A 95 6.42 -0.95 0.93
CA CYS A 95 6.01 -1.27 2.29
C CYS A 95 6.32 -2.74 2.60
N PHE A 96 6.77 -2.99 3.82
CA PHE A 96 6.94 -4.33 4.35
C PHE A 96 6.80 -4.31 5.87
N GLU A 97 6.27 -5.37 6.41
CA GLU A 97 6.14 -5.57 7.84
C GLU A 97 7.39 -6.26 8.37
N THR A 98 7.92 -5.74 9.49
CA THR A 98 9.08 -6.32 10.15
C THR A 98 8.62 -7.10 11.38
N LEU A 99 8.65 -8.43 11.30
CA LEU A 99 8.26 -9.31 12.40
C LEU A 99 9.33 -9.39 13.50
N ARG A 100 10.60 -9.28 13.12
CA ARG A 100 11.74 -9.35 14.04
C ARG A 100 12.91 -8.55 13.50
N ILE A 101 13.54 -7.79 14.36
CA ILE A 101 14.78 -7.06 14.06
C ILE A 101 15.92 -7.67 14.86
N ASP A 102 16.93 -8.20 14.17
CA ASP A 102 18.18 -8.58 14.81
C ASP A 102 19.16 -7.41 14.76
N TYR A 103 19.27 -6.70 15.88
CA TYR A 103 20.19 -5.56 16.05
C TYR A 103 21.53 -5.95 16.68
N THR A 104 21.69 -7.23 17.05
CA THR A 104 22.88 -7.76 17.73
C THR A 104 23.89 -8.38 16.77
N SER A 105 23.42 -8.87 15.63
CA SER A 105 24.29 -9.44 14.61
C SER A 105 25.12 -8.36 13.91
N GLY A 106 26.40 -8.59 13.80
CA GLY A 106 27.30 -7.70 13.04
C GLY A 106 26.96 -7.76 11.55
N ILE A 107 26.76 -6.60 10.94
CA ILE A 107 26.57 -6.47 9.47
C ILE A 107 27.91 -6.21 8.84
N ASP A 108 28.33 -7.07 7.88
CA ASP A 108 29.49 -6.82 7.04
C ASP A 108 29.14 -5.78 5.96
N HIS A 109 29.27 -4.51 6.32
CA HIS A 109 29.01 -3.41 5.39
C HIS A 109 29.87 -3.47 4.14
N ALA A 110 31.13 -3.95 4.23
CA ALA A 110 32.04 -4.00 3.08
C ALA A 110 31.55 -5.02 2.05
N ALA A 111 31.10 -6.20 2.50
CA ALA A 111 30.52 -7.22 1.63
C ALA A 111 29.24 -6.73 0.93
N ILE A 112 28.33 -6.07 1.67
CA ILE A 112 27.07 -5.53 1.10
C ILE A 112 27.38 -4.49 0.02
N TYR A 113 28.26 -3.54 0.29
CA TYR A 113 28.62 -2.52 -0.71
C TYR A 113 29.39 -3.10 -1.90
N ALA A 114 30.23 -4.12 -1.70
CA ALA A 114 30.90 -4.82 -2.79
C ALA A 114 29.90 -5.54 -3.69
N GLN A 115 28.89 -6.20 -3.11
CA GLN A 115 27.82 -6.85 -3.86
C GLN A 115 26.99 -5.81 -4.65
N ALA A 116 26.57 -4.73 -4.03
CA ALA A 116 25.81 -3.66 -4.69
C ALA A 116 26.60 -3.06 -5.87
N LEU A 117 27.91 -2.81 -5.67
CA LEU A 117 28.77 -2.32 -6.75
C LEU A 117 28.94 -3.35 -7.88
N GLY A 118 29.04 -4.64 -7.53
CA GLY A 118 29.07 -5.73 -8.50
C GLY A 118 27.82 -5.77 -9.37
N LEU A 119 26.64 -5.73 -8.75
CA LEU A 119 25.35 -5.67 -9.44
C LEU A 119 25.25 -4.43 -10.37
N TYR A 120 25.64 -3.26 -9.86
CA TYR A 120 25.64 -2.03 -10.66
C TYR A 120 26.54 -2.15 -11.91
N LYS A 121 27.78 -2.68 -11.76
CA LYS A 121 28.70 -2.90 -12.88
C LYS A 121 28.21 -3.92 -13.89
N GLN A 122 27.38 -4.88 -13.47
CA GLN A 122 26.73 -5.87 -14.35
C GLN A 122 25.51 -5.31 -15.07
N GLY A 123 25.14 -4.05 -14.84
CA GLY A 123 23.97 -3.41 -15.46
C GLY A 123 22.65 -3.81 -14.79
N PHE A 124 22.67 -4.22 -13.52
CA PHE A 124 21.45 -4.49 -12.78
C PHE A 124 20.52 -3.28 -12.79
N ARG A 125 19.25 -3.50 -13.12
CA ARG A 125 18.24 -2.44 -13.14
C ARG A 125 17.81 -2.09 -11.71
N TYR A 126 18.17 -0.91 -11.23
CA TYR A 126 17.90 -0.43 -9.88
C TYR A 126 16.68 0.50 -9.78
N TRP A 127 15.83 0.53 -10.83
CA TRP A 127 14.57 1.27 -10.85
C TRP A 127 13.43 0.33 -11.22
N PHE A 128 12.22 0.65 -10.74
CA PHE A 128 11.01 -0.08 -11.07
C PHE A 128 10.45 0.35 -12.43
N ALA A 129 10.03 -0.59 -13.26
CA ALA A 129 9.32 -0.36 -14.51
C ALA A 129 7.81 -0.65 -14.34
N ASP A 130 7.02 -0.42 -15.38
CA ASP A 130 5.56 -0.56 -15.32
C ASP A 130 5.09 -1.94 -14.82
N LYS A 131 5.82 -3.01 -15.13
CA LYS A 131 5.51 -4.36 -14.63
C LYS A 131 5.67 -4.47 -13.12
N ASP A 132 6.73 -3.89 -12.60
CA ASP A 132 7.04 -3.93 -11.17
C ASP A 132 6.04 -3.08 -10.35
N ILE A 133 5.41 -2.08 -10.98
CA ILE A 133 4.39 -1.23 -10.34
C ILE A 133 3.17 -2.06 -9.92
N THR A 134 2.78 -3.04 -10.70
CA THR A 134 1.67 -3.94 -10.34
C THR A 134 2.01 -4.73 -9.09
N GLU A 135 3.19 -5.35 -9.05
CA GLU A 135 3.67 -6.10 -7.88
C GLU A 135 3.80 -5.20 -6.62
N ILE A 136 4.31 -3.96 -6.79
CA ILE A 136 4.37 -2.99 -5.67
C ILE A 136 2.97 -2.65 -5.15
N ASN A 137 2.00 -2.45 -6.05
CA ASN A 137 0.64 -2.13 -5.63
C ASN A 137 -0.03 -3.30 -4.91
N GLU A 138 0.17 -4.53 -5.38
CA GLU A 138 -0.31 -5.75 -4.73
C GLU A 138 0.35 -5.92 -3.35
N ASN A 139 1.67 -5.77 -3.25
CA ASN A 139 2.39 -5.81 -1.98
C ASN A 139 1.92 -4.71 -1.00
N ASN A 140 1.54 -3.55 -1.52
CA ASN A 140 1.10 -2.42 -0.70
C ASN A 140 -0.39 -2.49 -0.31
N GLU A 141 -1.16 -3.43 -0.83
CA GLU A 141 -2.60 -3.53 -0.56
C GLU A 141 -2.93 -3.70 0.94
N PRO A 142 -2.24 -4.56 1.71
CA PRO A 142 -2.48 -4.70 3.16
C PRO A 142 -2.19 -3.41 3.95
N PHE A 143 -1.34 -2.52 3.43
CA PHE A 143 -0.97 -1.26 4.06
C PHE A 143 -1.87 -0.08 3.67
N GLN A 144 -2.89 -0.32 2.85
CA GLN A 144 -3.85 0.71 2.46
C GLN A 144 -4.84 0.99 3.59
N GLN A 145 -5.09 2.27 3.82
CA GLN A 145 -6.13 2.68 4.76
C GLN A 145 -7.51 2.38 4.16
N THR A 146 -8.28 1.61 4.90
CA THR A 146 -9.68 1.33 4.56
C THR A 146 -10.53 2.55 4.92
N SER A 147 -11.40 2.99 4.03
CA SER A 147 -12.33 4.07 4.37
C SER A 147 -13.51 3.55 5.20
N PRO A 148 -14.10 4.39 6.08
CA PRO A 148 -15.28 3.97 6.83
C PRO A 148 -16.42 3.48 5.94
N GLU A 149 -16.58 4.07 4.75
CA GLU A 149 -17.59 3.65 3.79
C GLU A 149 -17.28 2.26 3.21
N GLU A 150 -16.02 1.95 2.99
CA GLU A 150 -15.55 0.65 2.49
C GLU A 150 -15.77 -0.44 3.55
N GLU A 151 -15.39 -0.19 4.79
CA GLU A 151 -15.57 -1.09 5.92
C GLU A 151 -17.05 -1.40 6.16
N LEU A 152 -17.90 -0.36 6.20
CA LEU A 152 -19.33 -0.53 6.38
C LEU A 152 -19.99 -1.18 5.16
N PHE A 153 -19.47 -0.92 3.95
CA PHE A 153 -19.98 -1.62 2.77
C PHE A 153 -19.80 -3.12 2.92
N TYR A 154 -18.60 -3.62 3.20
CA TYR A 154 -18.35 -5.06 3.34
C TYR A 154 -19.00 -5.68 4.58
N THR A 155 -19.41 -4.87 5.56
CA THR A 155 -20.23 -5.33 6.67
C THR A 155 -21.67 -5.66 6.25
N PHE A 156 -22.23 -4.94 5.26
CA PHE A 156 -23.65 -5.06 4.88
C PHE A 156 -23.87 -5.54 3.45
N PHE A 157 -22.83 -5.53 2.60
CA PHE A 157 -22.93 -5.88 1.19
C PHE A 157 -21.73 -6.71 0.74
N ARG A 158 -21.94 -7.48 -0.33
CA ARG A 158 -20.87 -8.22 -1.00
C ARG A 158 -21.05 -8.26 -2.51
N LYS A 159 -20.04 -8.75 -3.21
CA LYS A 159 -20.16 -9.11 -4.63
C LYS A 159 -21.14 -10.29 -4.79
N PRO A 160 -21.95 -10.29 -5.87
CA PRO A 160 -22.71 -11.47 -6.24
C PRO A 160 -21.78 -12.58 -6.71
N VAL A 161 -22.07 -13.81 -6.31
CA VAL A 161 -21.46 -14.99 -6.89
C VAL A 161 -22.34 -15.57 -8.00
N ARG A 162 -21.81 -16.55 -8.73
CA ARG A 162 -22.48 -17.14 -9.89
C ARG A 162 -23.86 -17.69 -9.49
N PHE A 163 -24.90 -17.38 -10.30
CA PHE A 163 -26.30 -17.78 -10.11
C PHE A 163 -27.09 -17.05 -9.02
N GLU A 164 -26.57 -16.01 -8.41
CA GLU A 164 -27.34 -15.15 -7.51
C GLU A 164 -28.09 -14.05 -8.28
N HIS A 165 -29.11 -13.51 -7.65
CA HIS A 165 -29.91 -12.39 -8.18
C HIS A 165 -29.50 -11.09 -7.48
N PRO A 166 -28.56 -10.32 -8.03
CA PRO A 166 -28.09 -9.10 -7.39
C PRO A 166 -29.09 -7.97 -7.48
N GLN A 167 -29.03 -7.07 -6.52
CA GLN A 167 -29.68 -5.77 -6.59
C GLN A 167 -28.80 -4.81 -7.39
N LEU A 168 -29.44 -3.98 -8.22
CA LEU A 168 -28.77 -2.91 -8.94
C LEU A 168 -28.99 -1.60 -8.18
N LEU A 169 -27.99 -1.15 -7.45
CA LEU A 169 -28.05 0.03 -6.59
C LEU A 169 -27.00 1.07 -6.97
N SER A 170 -27.36 2.33 -6.92
CA SER A 170 -26.41 3.44 -7.01
C SER A 170 -25.60 3.58 -5.71
N SER A 171 -24.44 4.23 -5.78
CA SER A 171 -23.65 4.53 -4.58
C SER A 171 -24.46 5.31 -3.53
N SER A 172 -25.38 6.18 -3.97
CA SER A 172 -26.25 6.94 -3.07
C SER A 172 -27.25 6.04 -2.35
N GLU A 173 -27.86 5.10 -3.04
CA GLU A 173 -28.81 4.13 -2.45
C GLU A 173 -28.09 3.19 -1.47
N ILE A 174 -26.89 2.74 -1.81
CA ILE A 174 -26.08 1.90 -0.91
C ILE A 174 -25.73 2.67 0.37
N ILE A 175 -25.24 3.92 0.26
CA ILE A 175 -24.95 4.75 1.44
C ILE A 175 -26.21 5.02 2.26
N ALA A 176 -27.35 5.26 1.64
CA ALA A 176 -28.62 5.43 2.36
C ALA A 176 -28.98 4.19 3.18
N LYS A 177 -28.89 3.00 2.61
CA LYS A 177 -29.11 1.72 3.32
C LYS A 177 -28.11 1.50 4.47
N ILE A 178 -26.85 1.87 4.28
CA ILE A 178 -25.83 1.81 5.35
C ILE A 178 -26.18 2.82 6.45
N ALA A 179 -26.54 4.04 6.09
CA ALA A 179 -26.91 5.10 7.03
C ALA A 179 -28.15 4.74 7.90
N GLU A 180 -29.11 4.03 7.33
CA GLU A 180 -30.27 3.52 8.08
C GLU A 180 -29.87 2.51 9.18
N LYS A 181 -28.80 1.75 8.96
CA LYS A 181 -28.30 0.71 9.88
C LYS A 181 -27.19 1.22 10.81
N THR A 182 -26.60 2.37 10.51
CA THR A 182 -25.44 2.93 11.19
C THR A 182 -25.62 4.41 11.47
N ARG A 183 -24.56 5.07 12.00
CA ARG A 183 -24.54 6.52 12.17
C ARG A 183 -23.73 7.23 11.07
N LEU A 184 -23.45 6.57 9.96
CA LEU A 184 -22.71 7.18 8.86
C LEU A 184 -23.55 8.28 8.23
N PRO A 185 -23.05 9.53 8.15
CA PRO A 185 -23.78 10.61 7.51
C PRO A 185 -23.82 10.44 5.97
N ILE A 186 -24.94 10.77 5.36
CA ILE A 186 -25.06 10.80 3.90
C ILE A 186 -24.46 12.12 3.40
N THR A 187 -23.24 12.05 2.86
CA THR A 187 -22.56 13.21 2.27
C THR A 187 -22.14 12.91 0.83
N PRO A 188 -22.01 13.95 -0.03
CA PRO A 188 -21.47 13.75 -1.39
C PRO A 188 -20.08 13.11 -1.39
N ILE A 189 -19.28 13.36 -0.35
CA ILE A 189 -17.93 12.79 -0.21
C ILE A 189 -18.01 11.29 -0.02
N ASN A 190 -18.86 10.81 0.91
CA ASN A 190 -19.03 9.39 1.21
C ASN A 190 -19.57 8.63 -0.01
N VAL A 191 -20.57 9.20 -0.71
CA VAL A 191 -21.13 8.64 -1.95
C VAL A 191 -20.07 8.51 -3.03
N ASN A 192 -19.23 9.54 -3.22
CA ASN A 192 -18.15 9.53 -4.20
C ASN A 192 -17.05 8.53 -3.84
N ASN A 193 -16.69 8.44 -2.57
CA ASN A 193 -15.67 7.49 -2.08
C ASN A 193 -16.15 6.05 -2.31
N LEU A 194 -17.38 5.73 -1.93
CA LEU A 194 -17.98 4.42 -2.17
C LEU A 194 -18.02 4.10 -3.68
N GLY A 195 -18.43 5.04 -4.52
CA GLY A 195 -18.46 4.83 -5.97
C GLY A 195 -17.09 4.57 -6.59
N LYS A 196 -16.04 5.21 -6.08
CA LYS A 196 -14.65 4.95 -6.47
C LYS A 196 -14.19 3.57 -6.00
N MET A 197 -14.53 3.20 -4.76
CA MET A 197 -14.22 1.90 -4.18
C MET A 197 -14.86 0.78 -4.99
N LEU A 198 -16.17 0.83 -5.25
CA LEU A 198 -16.89 -0.20 -6.00
C LEU A 198 -16.33 -0.41 -7.41
N LYS A 199 -15.93 0.69 -8.09
CA LYS A 199 -15.24 0.58 -9.38
C LYS A 199 -13.89 -0.12 -9.30
N ARG A 200 -13.09 0.25 -8.28
CA ARG A 200 -11.77 -0.32 -8.03
C ARG A 200 -11.85 -1.79 -7.68
N ALA A 201 -12.82 -2.16 -6.84
CA ALA A 201 -13.10 -3.53 -6.47
C ALA A 201 -13.81 -4.32 -7.59
N GLU A 202 -13.86 -3.76 -8.80
CA GLU A 202 -14.40 -4.41 -10.00
C GLU A 202 -15.82 -4.97 -9.84
N PHE A 203 -16.69 -4.22 -9.14
CA PHE A 203 -18.10 -4.53 -9.13
C PHE A 203 -18.70 -4.28 -10.52
N GLU A 204 -19.46 -5.23 -11.02
CA GLU A 204 -20.22 -5.06 -12.26
C GLU A 204 -21.22 -3.92 -12.10
N TYR A 205 -21.39 -3.12 -13.14
CA TYR A 205 -22.34 -2.02 -13.11
C TYR A 205 -23.06 -1.81 -14.45
N THR A 206 -24.24 -1.26 -14.39
CA THR A 206 -25.03 -0.82 -15.54
C THR A 206 -25.28 0.68 -15.44
N ILE A 207 -25.31 1.39 -16.56
CA ILE A 207 -25.66 2.81 -16.59
C ILE A 207 -27.12 2.97 -16.99
N ARG A 208 -27.94 3.55 -16.09
CA ARG A 208 -29.33 3.91 -16.39
C ARG A 208 -29.53 5.39 -16.13
N ARG A 209 -30.04 6.13 -17.12
CA ARG A 209 -30.30 7.59 -17.04
C ARG A 209 -29.11 8.40 -16.51
N GLY A 210 -27.87 8.05 -16.93
CA GLY A 210 -26.64 8.71 -16.50
C GLY A 210 -26.12 8.31 -15.12
N THR A 211 -26.84 7.45 -14.38
CA THR A 211 -26.42 6.95 -13.06
C THR A 211 -25.85 5.54 -13.18
N ARG A 212 -24.73 5.29 -12.50
CA ARG A 212 -24.17 3.94 -12.36
C ARG A 212 -24.92 3.19 -11.27
N LEU A 213 -25.40 2.00 -11.62
CA LEU A 213 -26.02 1.05 -10.71
C LEU A 213 -25.10 -0.16 -10.60
N PHE A 214 -24.56 -0.40 -9.43
CA PHE A 214 -23.67 -1.51 -9.14
C PHE A 214 -24.47 -2.75 -8.76
N SER A 215 -23.96 -3.90 -9.21
CA SER A 215 -24.50 -5.23 -8.92
C SER A 215 -23.99 -5.67 -7.55
N VAL A 216 -24.85 -5.71 -6.55
CA VAL A 216 -24.51 -6.01 -5.16
C VAL A 216 -25.51 -6.97 -4.52
N ILE A 217 -25.06 -7.72 -3.52
CA ILE A 217 -25.92 -8.52 -2.63
C ILE A 217 -25.91 -7.85 -1.26
N GLU A 218 -27.09 -7.55 -0.73
CA GLU A 218 -27.25 -7.11 0.65
C GLU A 218 -27.24 -8.34 1.57
N LEU A 219 -26.41 -8.30 2.61
CA LEU A 219 -26.24 -9.40 3.55
C LEU A 219 -27.45 -9.53 4.48
N THR A 220 -27.81 -10.76 4.78
CA THR A 220 -28.82 -11.10 5.79
C THR A 220 -28.31 -10.77 7.19
N PHE A 221 -29.22 -10.72 8.18
CA PHE A 221 -28.84 -10.44 9.57
C PHE A 221 -27.79 -11.41 10.12
N ASP A 222 -27.90 -12.71 9.79
CA ASP A 222 -26.97 -13.73 10.26
C ASP A 222 -25.58 -13.60 9.60
N GLU A 223 -25.54 -13.26 8.30
CA GLU A 223 -24.29 -12.98 7.59
C GLU A 223 -23.61 -11.73 8.16
N VAL A 224 -24.33 -10.64 8.39
CA VAL A 224 -23.80 -9.43 9.02
C VAL A 224 -23.21 -9.74 10.40
N LYS A 225 -23.89 -10.54 11.20
CA LYS A 225 -23.39 -10.95 12.52
C LYS A 225 -22.10 -11.77 12.40
N SER A 226 -22.00 -12.65 11.41
CA SER A 226 -20.79 -13.44 11.14
C SER A 226 -19.61 -12.57 10.74
N VAL A 227 -19.85 -11.54 9.91
CA VAL A 227 -18.84 -10.54 9.53
C VAL A 227 -18.37 -9.76 10.76
N GLN A 228 -19.30 -9.25 11.57
CA GLN A 228 -18.97 -8.48 12.78
C GLN A 228 -18.21 -9.30 13.84
N LEU A 229 -18.40 -10.61 13.87
CA LEU A 229 -17.65 -11.53 14.74
C LEU A 229 -16.31 -11.98 14.14
N GLY A 230 -15.95 -11.49 12.94
CA GLY A 230 -14.71 -11.88 12.26
C GLY A 230 -14.67 -13.32 11.75
N ILE A 231 -15.84 -13.98 11.65
CA ILE A 231 -15.94 -15.37 11.15
C ILE A 231 -15.87 -15.39 9.62
N THR A 232 -16.37 -14.35 8.96
CA THR A 232 -16.38 -14.22 7.51
C THR A 232 -15.98 -12.79 7.12
N SER A 233 -15.14 -12.65 6.07
CA SER A 233 -14.86 -11.37 5.43
C SER A 233 -15.21 -11.45 3.95
N TYR A 234 -15.76 -10.39 3.39
CA TYR A 234 -16.12 -10.29 1.97
C TYR A 234 -15.24 -9.31 1.20
N GLU A 235 -14.14 -8.86 1.83
CA GLU A 235 -13.12 -8.07 1.17
C GLU A 235 -12.34 -8.93 0.16
N ASN A 236 -12.27 -8.49 -1.07
CA ASN A 236 -11.37 -8.99 -2.13
C ASN A 236 -11.25 -10.51 -2.36
N ASN A 237 -12.21 -11.33 -1.99
CA ASN A 237 -12.20 -12.74 -2.36
C ASN A 237 -12.61 -12.91 -3.84
N ASN A 238 -11.69 -12.69 -4.76
CA ASN A 238 -11.70 -13.34 -6.06
C ASN A 238 -11.25 -14.78 -5.83
N GLU A 239 -12.16 -15.74 -6.09
CA GLU A 239 -11.95 -17.18 -6.04
C GLU A 239 -12.10 -17.87 -4.67
N GLN A 240 -13.32 -18.29 -4.36
CA GLN A 240 -13.54 -19.56 -3.68
C GLN A 240 -14.47 -20.42 -4.52
N THR A 241 -13.87 -21.32 -5.28
CA THR A 241 -14.54 -22.51 -5.81
C THR A 241 -14.72 -23.47 -4.64
N PRO A 242 -15.90 -24.01 -4.35
CA PRO A 242 -16.04 -25.03 -3.33
C PRO A 242 -15.41 -26.33 -3.86
N GLU A 243 -14.26 -26.70 -3.32
CA GLU A 243 -13.72 -28.05 -3.51
C GLU A 243 -14.60 -29.05 -2.74
N ASN A 244 -15.12 -29.98 -3.52
CA ASN A 244 -15.78 -31.19 -3.02
C ASN A 244 -14.85 -31.98 -2.11
N GLN A 245 -15.26 -32.17 -0.89
CA GLN A 245 -14.71 -33.20 -0.02
C GLN A 245 -15.07 -34.59 -0.60
N SER A 246 -14.05 -35.31 -1.03
CA SER A 246 -14.13 -36.77 -1.16
C SER A 246 -12.95 -37.40 -0.42
N ASP A 247 -13.33 -38.22 0.55
CA ASP A 247 -12.53 -39.17 1.33
C ASP A 247 -11.37 -39.85 0.61
N SER A 248 -10.25 -39.98 1.27
CA SER A 248 -9.61 -41.29 1.58
C SER A 248 -8.20 -41.13 2.15
N THR A 249 -8.05 -41.62 3.34
CA THR A 249 -7.00 -42.36 4.10
C THR A 249 -5.52 -42.36 3.62
N PRO A 250 -4.59 -42.41 4.57
CA PRO A 250 -3.17 -42.06 4.42
C PRO A 250 -2.26 -43.25 4.05
N GLN A 251 -1.23 -42.97 3.30
CA GLN A 251 -0.01 -43.82 3.24
C GLN A 251 1.25 -42.97 3.15
N ASN A 252 2.08 -43.04 4.17
CA ASN A 252 3.52 -42.82 4.20
C ASN A 252 4.23 -44.12 3.80
N PRO A 253 5.46 -44.24 3.31
CA PRO A 253 6.65 -43.49 3.71
C PRO A 253 7.78 -43.30 2.64
N ARG A 254 8.72 -42.39 2.97
CA ARG A 254 10.18 -42.40 2.66
C ARG A 254 10.64 -42.36 1.19
N ASP A 255 11.42 -41.37 0.77
CA ASP A 255 12.88 -41.47 0.72
C ASP A 255 13.53 -40.17 0.12
N ASP A 256 14.53 -39.75 0.78
CA ASP A 256 15.82 -39.12 0.48
C ASP A 256 16.07 -38.28 -0.80
N THR A 257 16.76 -37.18 -0.50
CA THR A 257 17.80 -36.49 -1.28
C THR A 257 17.43 -35.81 -2.58
N LYS A 258 17.37 -34.47 -2.49
CA LYS A 258 17.98 -33.61 -3.53
C LYS A 258 18.39 -32.24 -2.98
N SER A 259 19.64 -31.90 -3.21
CA SER A 259 20.32 -30.66 -2.95
C SER A 259 19.66 -29.45 -3.62
N PRO A 260 19.85 -28.23 -3.08
CA PRO A 260 19.18 -27.02 -3.55
C PRO A 260 19.74 -26.52 -4.89
N ASP A 261 18.81 -26.08 -5.74
CA ASP A 261 19.06 -25.40 -7.00
C ASP A 261 19.56 -23.96 -6.74
N PRO A 262 20.68 -23.51 -7.32
CA PRO A 262 21.28 -22.21 -7.05
C PRO A 262 20.75 -21.05 -7.92
N SER A 263 19.52 -21.10 -8.45
CA SER A 263 19.05 -20.13 -9.46
C SER A 263 17.86 -19.26 -9.05
N LEU A 264 17.66 -18.99 -7.76
CA LEU A 264 16.70 -17.95 -7.35
C LEU A 264 17.44 -16.80 -6.67
N PRO A 265 17.52 -15.62 -7.29
CA PRO A 265 17.80 -14.40 -6.57
C PRO A 265 16.49 -13.88 -5.95
N PHE A 266 16.46 -13.76 -4.67
CA PHE A 266 15.61 -13.04 -3.72
C PHE A 266 14.29 -12.46 -4.18
#